data_b7781826300f82cb6084ea0c3b24a57a
#
_entry.id   b7781826300f82cb6084ea0c3b24a57a
#
_cell.length_a   1.000
_cell.length_b   1.000
_cell.length_c   1.000
_cell.angle_alpha   90.00
_cell.angle_beta   90.00
_cell.angle_gamma   90.00
#
_symmetry.space_group_name_H-M   'P 1'
#
loop_
_entity.id
_entity.type
_entity.pdbx_description
1 polymer ?
#
loop_
_entity_poly.entity_id
_entity_poly.type
_entity_poly.pdbx_seq_one_letter_code
_entity_poly.pdbx_strand_id
1 'polypeptide(L)'
;IKDKLKDYDLTIVNEPFDDRVALQWNKMFFMNLDIDEPICVIDIDLVLLNDYKKVFDYPIKKGQFLSMRQWWGDTNVQLTNGGFFKYYPKDCKYIFDKFMKDIDHWQSYYIEKGITVGPVNGEQNFVEESVKEKLELITFSDKWCTRWCQDPKINRELNDLYMKYFHEPLII
;
A
#
# COMPACT_ATOMS: atom_id res chain seq x y z
N ILE A 1 -3.71 4.08 -23.41
CA ILE A 1 -3.39 3.02 -22.44
C ILE A 1 -4.31 1.81 -22.67
N LYS A 2 -5.64 2.00 -22.73
CA LYS A 2 -6.63 0.90 -22.94
C LYS A 2 -6.28 0.00 -24.13
N ASP A 3 -5.86 0.58 -25.27
CA ASP A 3 -5.49 -0.21 -26.46
C ASP A 3 -4.24 -1.07 -26.27
N LYS A 4 -3.32 -0.66 -25.38
CA LYS A 4 -2.10 -1.41 -25.06
C LYS A 4 -2.34 -2.55 -24.08
N LEU A 5 -3.45 -2.52 -23.39
CA LEU A 5 -3.80 -3.48 -22.33
C LEU A 5 -4.83 -4.52 -22.77
N LYS A 6 -5.39 -4.38 -23.98
CA LYS A 6 -6.45 -5.26 -24.48
C LYS A 6 -6.06 -6.74 -24.65
N ASP A 7 -4.74 -7.00 -24.76
CA ASP A 7 -4.23 -8.37 -24.92
C ASP A 7 -4.01 -9.06 -23.55
N TYR A 8 -4.28 -8.36 -22.46
CA TYR A 8 -4.23 -8.89 -21.10
C TYR A 8 -5.63 -9.11 -20.57
N ASP A 9 -5.80 -10.15 -19.75
CA ASP A 9 -7.06 -10.41 -19.03
C ASP A 9 -7.25 -9.40 -17.89
N LEU A 10 -7.58 -8.16 -18.28
CA LEU A 10 -7.73 -7.03 -17.38
C LEU A 10 -9.11 -6.41 -17.51
N THR A 11 -9.75 -6.22 -16.38
CA THR A 11 -10.96 -5.41 -16.28
C THR A 11 -10.58 -3.99 -15.90
N ILE A 12 -10.84 -3.03 -16.81
CA ILE A 12 -10.64 -1.61 -16.51
C ILE A 12 -11.94 -1.04 -15.98
N VAL A 13 -11.94 -0.70 -14.71
CA VAL A 13 -13.08 -0.08 -14.03
C VAL A 13 -12.82 1.43 -13.96
N ASN A 14 -13.79 2.21 -14.41
CA ASN A 14 -13.79 3.67 -14.23
C ASN A 14 -14.65 3.96 -13.01
N GLU A 15 -14.01 4.11 -11.86
CA GLU A 15 -14.72 4.55 -10.65
C GLU A 15 -14.93 6.07 -10.69
N PRO A 16 -16.08 6.55 -10.25
CA PRO A 16 -16.29 7.98 -10.05
C PRO A 16 -15.56 8.39 -8.78
N PHE A 17 -14.26 8.69 -8.92
CA PHE A 17 -13.50 9.26 -7.81
C PHE A 17 -14.03 10.67 -7.50
N ASP A 18 -13.95 11.04 -6.24
CA ASP A 18 -14.27 12.38 -5.79
C ASP A 18 -13.10 13.32 -6.13
N ASP A 19 -13.34 14.39 -6.87
CA ASP A 19 -12.30 15.34 -7.30
C ASP A 19 -11.56 16.02 -6.13
N ARG A 20 -12.12 15.97 -4.93
CA ARG A 20 -11.47 16.47 -3.70
C ARG A 20 -10.37 15.53 -3.19
N VAL A 21 -10.35 14.27 -3.66
CA VAL A 21 -9.43 13.25 -3.18
C VAL A 21 -8.16 13.25 -4.01
N ALA A 22 -7.03 13.55 -3.37
CA ALA A 22 -5.74 13.66 -4.02
C ALA A 22 -5.07 12.29 -4.20
N LEU A 23 -4.59 12.01 -5.42
CA LEU A 23 -3.65 10.94 -5.81
C LEU A 23 -3.83 9.62 -5.03
N GLN A 24 -2.87 9.26 -4.18
CA GLN A 24 -2.86 7.98 -3.46
C GLN A 24 -4.00 7.82 -2.44
N TRP A 25 -4.63 8.90 -2.00
CA TRP A 25 -5.81 8.84 -1.16
C TRP A 25 -7.00 8.16 -1.88
N ASN A 26 -6.97 8.08 -3.20
CA ASN A 26 -7.96 7.32 -3.97
C ASN A 26 -8.01 5.83 -3.61
N LYS A 27 -6.97 5.27 -2.99
CA LYS A 27 -7.00 3.91 -2.46
C LYS A 27 -8.12 3.67 -1.45
N MET A 28 -8.60 4.72 -0.79
CA MET A 28 -9.71 4.62 0.16
C MET A 28 -10.98 4.08 -0.50
N PHE A 29 -11.22 4.37 -1.77
CA PHE A 29 -12.41 3.89 -2.47
C PHE A 29 -12.47 2.37 -2.59
N PHE A 30 -11.34 1.68 -2.64
CA PHE A 30 -11.31 0.23 -2.65
C PHE A 30 -11.76 -0.40 -1.33
N MET A 31 -11.74 0.36 -0.23
CA MET A 31 -12.24 -0.08 1.07
C MET A 31 -13.78 -0.04 1.17
N ASN A 32 -14.45 0.58 0.18
CA ASN A 32 -15.92 0.64 0.12
C ASN A 32 -16.52 -0.39 -0.86
N LEU A 33 -15.71 -1.29 -1.42
CA LEU A 33 -16.21 -2.30 -2.33
C LEU A 33 -17.09 -3.33 -1.60
N ASP A 34 -18.21 -3.70 -2.21
CA ASP A 34 -19.10 -4.75 -1.70
C ASP A 34 -18.60 -6.14 -2.15
N ILE A 35 -17.43 -6.52 -1.67
CA ILE A 35 -16.76 -7.78 -1.96
C ILE A 35 -16.52 -8.53 -0.66
N ASP A 36 -16.89 -9.82 -0.63
CA ASP A 36 -16.72 -10.68 0.54
C ASP A 36 -15.35 -11.39 0.59
N GLU A 37 -14.60 -11.31 -0.50
CA GLU A 37 -13.27 -11.91 -0.66
C GLU A 37 -12.17 -10.88 -0.38
N PRO A 38 -10.97 -11.34 -0.01
CA PRO A 38 -9.85 -10.41 0.17
C PRO A 38 -9.38 -9.88 -1.19
N ILE A 39 -9.10 -8.60 -1.24
CA ILE A 39 -8.50 -7.94 -2.40
C ILE A 39 -7.06 -7.53 -2.11
N CYS A 40 -6.27 -7.41 -3.17
CA CYS A 40 -4.95 -6.78 -3.14
C CYS A 40 -5.01 -5.43 -3.86
N VAL A 41 -4.57 -4.39 -3.17
CA VAL A 41 -4.37 -3.04 -3.74
C VAL A 41 -2.88 -2.80 -3.84
N ILE A 42 -2.41 -2.48 -5.03
CA ILE A 42 -0.98 -2.28 -5.31
C ILE A 42 -0.75 -0.96 -6.01
N ASP A 43 0.39 -0.33 -5.73
CA ASP A 43 0.84 0.83 -6.48
C ASP A 43 1.35 0.41 -7.87
N ILE A 44 1.12 1.26 -8.86
CA ILE A 44 1.46 0.98 -10.26
C ILE A 44 2.97 0.95 -10.52
N ASP A 45 3.75 1.51 -9.61
CA ASP A 45 5.22 1.58 -9.69
C ASP A 45 5.93 0.46 -8.95
N LEU A 46 5.19 -0.53 -8.46
CA LEU A 46 5.78 -1.74 -7.90
C LEU A 46 6.27 -2.68 -9.00
N VAL A 47 7.45 -3.24 -8.82
CA VAL A 47 8.01 -4.29 -9.68
C VAL A 47 7.93 -5.62 -8.95
N LEU A 48 7.22 -6.55 -9.55
CA LEU A 48 7.06 -7.91 -9.03
C LEU A 48 8.18 -8.81 -9.56
N LEU A 49 8.88 -9.48 -8.67
CA LEU A 49 10.03 -10.31 -8.98
C LEU A 49 9.84 -11.75 -8.53
N ASN A 50 10.62 -12.65 -9.12
CA ASN A 50 10.69 -14.06 -8.71
C ASN A 50 9.31 -14.70 -8.49
N ASP A 51 9.12 -15.40 -7.38
CA ASP A 51 7.87 -16.06 -7.02
C ASP A 51 6.90 -15.10 -6.32
N TYR A 52 6.60 -13.98 -6.96
CA TYR A 52 5.72 -12.92 -6.44
C TYR A 52 4.31 -13.41 -6.08
N LYS A 53 3.90 -14.56 -6.60
CA LYS A 53 2.60 -15.18 -6.25
C LYS A 53 2.45 -15.38 -4.76
N LYS A 54 3.54 -15.67 -4.04
CA LYS A 54 3.54 -15.79 -2.57
C LYS A 54 2.98 -14.55 -1.87
N VAL A 55 3.16 -13.37 -2.46
CA VAL A 55 2.65 -12.10 -1.92
C VAL A 55 1.12 -12.06 -2.05
N PHE A 56 0.61 -12.38 -3.24
CA PHE A 56 -0.83 -12.41 -3.49
C PHE A 56 -1.54 -13.56 -2.77
N ASP A 57 -0.88 -14.71 -2.67
CA ASP A 57 -1.41 -15.91 -2.03
C ASP A 57 -1.23 -15.89 -0.50
N TYR A 58 -0.54 -14.87 0.05
CA TYR A 58 -0.35 -14.79 1.49
C TYR A 58 -1.70 -14.85 2.22
N PRO A 59 -1.89 -15.82 3.12
CA PRO A 59 -3.19 -16.03 3.74
C PRO A 59 -3.52 -14.92 4.72
N ILE A 60 -4.74 -14.40 4.62
CA ILE A 60 -5.32 -13.50 5.63
C ILE A 60 -6.71 -13.99 6.02
N LYS A 61 -7.14 -13.63 7.22
CA LYS A 61 -8.48 -13.89 7.75
C LYS A 61 -9.27 -12.59 7.86
N LYS A 62 -10.58 -12.67 7.97
CA LYS A 62 -11.42 -11.52 8.37
C LYS A 62 -10.89 -10.93 9.65
N GLY A 63 -10.89 -9.61 9.75
CA GLY A 63 -10.28 -8.87 10.83
C GLY A 63 -8.77 -8.64 10.72
N GLN A 64 -8.11 -9.11 9.65
CA GLN A 64 -6.69 -8.88 9.39
C GLN A 64 -6.49 -7.93 8.20
N PHE A 65 -5.46 -7.11 8.31
CA PHE A 65 -4.98 -6.21 7.25
C PHE A 65 -3.49 -6.46 7.02
N LEU A 66 -3.13 -6.90 5.82
CA LEU A 66 -1.74 -7.18 5.44
C LEU A 66 -1.16 -6.02 4.65
N SER A 67 0.05 -5.59 5.00
CA SER A 67 0.78 -4.56 4.29
C SER A 67 2.25 -4.92 4.10
N MET A 68 2.92 -4.21 3.21
CA MET A 68 4.38 -4.18 3.18
C MET A 68 4.88 -3.45 4.44
N ARG A 69 6.02 -3.91 4.95
CA ARG A 69 6.74 -3.16 5.96
C ARG A 69 7.51 -2.01 5.31
N GLN A 70 7.50 -0.86 5.95
CA GLN A 70 8.35 0.25 5.51
C GLN A 70 9.85 -0.12 5.64
N TRP A 71 10.65 0.40 4.72
CA TRP A 71 12.11 0.20 4.70
C TRP A 71 12.92 1.44 5.06
N TRP A 72 12.26 2.54 5.40
CA TRP A 72 12.87 3.81 5.76
C TRP A 72 12.47 4.24 7.16
N GLY A 73 13.36 5.03 7.79
CA GLY A 73 13.04 5.78 8.98
C GLY A 73 12.70 4.99 10.23
N ASP A 74 12.06 5.67 11.13
CA ASP A 74 11.73 5.16 12.46
C ASP A 74 10.40 4.38 12.45
N THR A 75 10.48 3.10 12.71
CA THR A 75 9.30 2.20 12.82
C THR A 75 8.40 2.53 14.02
N ASN A 76 8.82 3.40 14.94
CA ASN A 76 7.96 3.88 16.02
C ASN A 76 6.90 4.87 15.52
N VAL A 77 7.16 5.53 14.38
CA VAL A 77 6.21 6.47 13.78
C VAL A 77 5.24 5.76 12.86
N GLN A 78 5.75 4.84 12.05
CA GLN A 78 4.97 4.11 11.06
C GLN A 78 5.63 2.76 10.76
N LEU A 79 4.83 1.71 10.66
CA LEU A 79 5.30 0.37 10.37
C LEU A 79 5.14 -0.01 8.88
N THR A 80 4.13 0.52 8.21
CA THR A 80 3.69 0.07 6.90
C THR A 80 4.13 0.99 5.75
N ASN A 81 4.20 0.39 4.56
CA ASN A 81 4.31 1.10 3.29
C ASN A 81 3.01 0.93 2.51
N GLY A 82 2.50 2.03 1.97
CA GLY A 82 1.25 2.08 1.22
C GLY A 82 1.27 1.42 -0.15
N GLY A 83 2.41 0.93 -0.63
CA GLY A 83 2.54 0.33 -1.97
C GLY A 83 1.79 -0.99 -2.14
N PHE A 84 1.53 -1.71 -1.05
CA PHE A 84 0.76 -2.95 -1.07
C PHE A 84 -0.12 -3.09 0.17
N PHE A 85 -1.42 -3.35 -0.07
CA PHE A 85 -2.38 -3.74 0.94
C PHE A 85 -3.14 -4.99 0.51
N LYS A 86 -3.45 -5.88 1.46
CA LYS A 86 -4.39 -6.98 1.27
C LYS A 86 -5.35 -7.03 2.44
N TYR A 87 -6.64 -7.00 2.16
CA TYR A 87 -7.68 -6.93 3.18
C TYR A 87 -9.05 -7.37 2.64
N TYR A 88 -9.99 -7.61 3.53
CA TYR A 88 -11.41 -7.76 3.21
C TYR A 88 -12.06 -6.36 3.18
N PRO A 89 -12.60 -5.88 2.04
CA PRO A 89 -13.16 -4.53 1.94
C PRO A 89 -14.22 -4.24 3.00
N LYS A 90 -15.12 -5.19 3.26
CA LYS A 90 -16.17 -5.03 4.26
C LYS A 90 -15.65 -4.78 5.68
N ASP A 91 -14.49 -5.34 6.02
CA ASP A 91 -13.85 -5.10 7.32
C ASP A 91 -13.23 -3.70 7.40
N CYS A 92 -12.91 -3.09 6.24
CA CYS A 92 -12.24 -1.80 6.12
C CYS A 92 -13.19 -0.63 5.83
N LYS A 93 -14.49 -0.89 5.60
CA LYS A 93 -15.45 0.15 5.24
C LYS A 93 -15.46 1.33 6.21
N TYR A 94 -15.28 1.10 7.50
CA TYR A 94 -15.22 2.17 8.50
C TYR A 94 -14.04 3.14 8.28
N ILE A 95 -12.94 2.69 7.66
CA ILE A 95 -11.79 3.53 7.30
C ILE A 95 -12.20 4.49 6.18
N PHE A 96 -12.86 3.96 5.15
CA PHE A 96 -13.45 4.78 4.09
C PHE A 96 -14.44 5.80 4.65
N ASP A 97 -15.41 5.36 5.48
CA ASP A 97 -16.41 6.24 6.06
C ASP A 97 -15.78 7.35 6.94
N LYS A 98 -14.71 7.01 7.68
CA LYS A 98 -13.94 7.96 8.49
C LYS A 98 -13.26 8.99 7.60
N PHE A 99 -12.64 8.58 6.49
CA PHE A 99 -11.98 9.46 5.53
C PHE A 99 -12.98 10.40 4.86
N MET A 100 -14.08 9.85 4.33
CA MET A 100 -15.09 10.61 3.59
C MET A 100 -15.84 11.63 4.45
N LYS A 101 -15.85 11.44 5.76
CA LYS A 101 -16.48 12.39 6.69
C LYS A 101 -15.76 13.73 6.71
N ASP A 102 -14.44 13.75 6.50
CA ASP A 102 -13.65 14.99 6.51
C ASP A 102 -12.37 14.83 5.65
N ILE A 103 -12.57 14.80 4.34
CA ILE A 103 -11.51 14.57 3.35
C ILE A 103 -10.37 15.58 3.50
N ASP A 104 -10.71 16.87 3.58
CA ASP A 104 -9.73 17.94 3.61
C ASP A 104 -8.88 17.89 4.88
N HIS A 105 -9.52 17.59 6.01
CA HIS A 105 -8.81 17.41 7.27
C HIS A 105 -7.78 16.28 7.18
N TRP A 106 -8.17 15.10 6.71
CA TRP A 106 -7.24 13.96 6.68
C TRP A 106 -6.10 14.14 5.71
N GLN A 107 -6.33 14.78 4.58
CA GLN A 107 -5.29 15.06 3.59
C GLN A 107 -4.26 16.08 4.08
N SER A 108 -4.62 16.97 5.00
CA SER A 108 -3.70 17.98 5.58
C SER A 108 -3.11 17.56 6.93
N TYR A 109 -3.81 16.76 7.71
CA TYR A 109 -3.51 16.48 9.12
C TYR A 109 -2.06 16.07 9.38
N TYR A 110 -1.54 15.09 8.64
CA TYR A 110 -0.18 14.57 8.88
C TYR A 110 0.91 15.55 8.47
N ILE A 111 0.62 16.42 7.51
CA ILE A 111 1.51 17.49 7.08
C ILE A 111 1.55 18.59 8.16
N GLU A 112 0.40 19.00 8.64
CA GLU A 112 0.26 20.03 9.69
C GLU A 112 0.90 19.59 11.01
N LYS A 113 0.88 18.28 11.29
CA LYS A 113 1.57 17.70 12.46
C LYS A 113 3.07 17.50 12.24
N GLY A 114 3.60 17.78 11.05
CA GLY A 114 5.01 17.57 10.73
C GLY A 114 5.44 16.11 10.67
N ILE A 115 4.48 15.17 10.55
CA ILE A 115 4.75 13.74 10.47
C ILE A 115 5.21 13.36 9.06
N THR A 116 4.61 13.99 8.06
CA THR A 116 4.95 13.78 6.66
C THR A 116 5.21 15.11 5.95
N VAL A 117 5.85 15.04 4.78
CA VAL A 117 6.12 16.20 3.93
C VAL A 117 5.43 16.05 2.58
N GLY A 118 4.77 17.12 2.14
CA GLY A 118 4.10 17.17 0.84
C GLY A 118 2.64 16.69 0.86
N PRO A 119 1.85 17.18 -0.10
CA PRO A 119 0.38 17.06 -0.08
C PRO A 119 -0.13 15.63 -0.34
N VAL A 120 0.73 14.74 -0.78
CA VAL A 120 0.36 13.38 -1.18
C VAL A 120 0.73 12.32 -0.13
N ASN A 121 1.50 12.70 0.87
CA ASN A 121 1.89 11.83 1.97
C ASN A 121 0.89 11.92 3.12
N GLY A 122 0.83 10.88 3.93
CA GLY A 122 -0.09 10.78 5.08
C GLY A 122 -1.16 9.72 4.92
N GLU A 123 -1.50 9.31 3.70
CA GLU A 123 -2.46 8.26 3.43
C GLU A 123 -2.08 6.96 4.16
N GLN A 124 -0.84 6.53 4.05
CA GLN A 124 -0.38 5.31 4.71
C GLN A 124 -0.39 5.41 6.25
N ASN A 125 -0.12 6.60 6.81
CA ASN A 125 -0.25 6.84 8.25
C ASN A 125 -1.71 6.73 8.69
N PHE A 126 -2.62 7.37 7.94
CA PHE A 126 -4.06 7.31 8.19
C PHE A 126 -4.58 5.87 8.15
N VAL A 127 -4.19 5.11 7.12
CA VAL A 127 -4.58 3.71 6.98
C VAL A 127 -4.06 2.89 8.15
N GLU A 128 -2.76 3.00 8.48
CA GLU A 128 -2.16 2.25 9.57
C GLU A 128 -2.82 2.54 10.92
N GLU A 129 -3.02 3.82 11.25
CA GLU A 129 -3.68 4.21 12.49
C GLU A 129 -5.13 3.70 12.54
N SER A 130 -5.86 3.85 11.43
CA SER A 130 -7.24 3.40 11.36
C SER A 130 -7.37 1.88 11.42
N VAL A 131 -6.46 1.15 10.77
CA VAL A 131 -6.39 -0.32 10.86
C VAL A 131 -6.20 -0.76 12.31
N LYS A 132 -5.26 -0.16 13.02
CA LYS A 132 -4.97 -0.49 14.44
C LYS A 132 -6.13 -0.24 15.39
N GLU A 133 -7.15 0.54 14.98
CA GLU A 133 -8.34 0.76 15.81
C GLU A 133 -9.20 -0.50 15.96
N LYS A 134 -9.29 -1.34 14.92
CA LYS A 134 -10.24 -2.47 14.86
C LYS A 134 -9.72 -3.74 14.25
N LEU A 135 -8.59 -3.70 13.54
CA LEU A 135 -8.06 -4.83 12.80
C LEU A 135 -6.68 -5.22 13.31
N GLU A 136 -6.30 -6.44 13.06
CA GLU A 136 -4.94 -6.93 13.27
C GLU A 136 -4.08 -6.55 12.06
N LEU A 137 -3.12 -5.64 12.28
CA LEU A 137 -2.14 -5.29 11.27
C LEU A 137 -1.04 -6.34 11.21
N ILE A 138 -0.88 -6.96 10.06
CA ILE A 138 0.21 -7.90 9.77
C ILE A 138 1.07 -7.38 8.63
N THR A 139 2.35 -7.71 8.64
CA THR A 139 3.29 -7.29 7.59
C THR A 139 4.02 -8.49 7.01
N PHE A 140 4.41 -8.38 5.74
CA PHE A 140 5.36 -9.33 5.16
C PHE A 140 6.67 -9.35 5.91
N SER A 141 7.43 -10.44 5.72
CA SER A 141 8.84 -10.43 6.04
C SER A 141 9.54 -9.28 5.33
N ASP A 142 10.34 -8.51 6.04
CA ASP A 142 11.17 -7.43 5.50
C ASP A 142 12.14 -7.90 4.42
N LYS A 143 12.40 -9.21 4.33
CA LYS A 143 13.18 -9.84 3.23
C LYS A 143 12.45 -9.87 1.90
N TRP A 144 11.14 -9.66 1.89
CA TRP A 144 10.31 -9.76 0.68
C TRP A 144 10.14 -8.44 -0.06
N CYS A 145 10.45 -7.33 0.59
CA CYS A 145 10.21 -6.00 0.06
C CYS A 145 11.47 -5.15 0.16
N THR A 146 11.77 -4.44 -0.92
CA THR A 146 12.86 -3.46 -0.95
C THR A 146 12.48 -2.32 -1.88
N ARG A 147 13.32 -1.31 -2.00
CA ARG A 147 13.09 -0.23 -2.94
C ARG A 147 14.23 -0.13 -3.96
N TRP A 148 13.87 0.26 -5.15
CA TRP A 148 14.83 0.71 -6.15
C TRP A 148 15.30 2.14 -5.83
N CYS A 149 16.58 2.38 -5.95
CA CYS A 149 17.18 3.71 -5.80
C CYS A 149 17.83 4.14 -7.11
N GLN A 150 17.64 5.39 -7.52
CA GLN A 150 18.24 5.92 -8.74
C GLN A 150 19.72 6.25 -8.61
N ASP A 151 20.26 6.34 -7.40
CA ASP A 151 21.70 6.52 -7.18
C ASP A 151 22.46 5.23 -7.53
N PRO A 152 23.34 5.24 -8.57
CA PRO A 152 24.03 4.05 -8.99
C PRO A 152 24.97 3.45 -7.92
N LYS A 153 25.45 4.28 -6.98
CA LYS A 153 26.27 3.82 -5.87
C LYS A 153 25.44 3.06 -4.85
N ILE A 154 24.31 3.66 -4.46
CA ILE A 154 23.37 3.04 -3.54
C ILE A 154 22.74 1.80 -4.18
N ASN A 155 22.43 1.84 -5.47
CA ASN A 155 21.92 0.67 -6.19
C ASN A 155 22.94 -0.47 -6.23
N ARG A 156 24.22 -0.17 -6.34
CA ARG A 156 25.26 -1.19 -6.32
C ARG A 156 25.38 -1.84 -4.95
N GLU A 157 25.43 -1.03 -3.90
CA GLU A 157 25.43 -1.52 -2.52
C GLU A 157 24.14 -2.28 -2.17
N LEU A 158 22.99 -1.79 -2.63
CA LEU A 158 21.69 -2.48 -2.49
C LEU A 158 21.68 -3.78 -3.29
N ASN A 159 22.16 -3.81 -4.53
CA ASN A 159 22.27 -5.04 -5.31
C ASN A 159 23.21 -6.05 -4.66
N ASP A 160 24.33 -5.61 -4.11
CA ASP A 160 25.27 -6.49 -3.41
C ASP A 160 24.67 -7.02 -2.10
N LEU A 161 24.00 -6.16 -1.33
CA LEU A 161 23.21 -6.55 -0.17
C LEU A 161 22.06 -7.49 -0.58
N TYR A 162 21.39 -7.16 -1.65
CA TYR A 162 20.29 -7.89 -2.24
C TYR A 162 20.69 -9.31 -2.63
N MET A 163 21.76 -9.46 -3.42
CA MET A 163 22.29 -10.77 -3.81
C MET A 163 22.84 -11.56 -2.63
N LYS A 164 23.28 -10.88 -1.56
CA LYS A 164 23.84 -11.51 -0.38
C LYS A 164 22.80 -11.94 0.65
N TYR A 165 21.73 -11.13 0.84
CA TYR A 165 20.78 -11.32 1.92
C TYR A 165 19.36 -11.65 1.45
N PHE A 166 19.03 -11.33 0.20
CA PHE A 166 17.72 -11.54 -0.36
C PHE A 166 17.78 -12.49 -1.54
N HIS A 167 17.92 -13.77 -1.23
CA HIS A 167 17.81 -14.79 -2.28
C HIS A 167 16.38 -14.88 -2.88
N GLU A 168 15.43 -14.17 -2.28
CA GLU A 168 14.01 -14.24 -2.65
C GLU A 168 13.28 -12.90 -2.58
N PRO A 169 13.74 -11.82 -3.22
CA PRO A 169 12.92 -10.61 -3.26
C PRO A 169 11.71 -10.85 -4.17
N LEU A 170 10.57 -10.46 -3.69
CA LEU A 170 9.31 -10.64 -4.39
C LEU A 170 8.77 -9.32 -4.93
N ILE A 171 9.15 -8.18 -4.33
CA ILE A 171 8.68 -6.84 -4.70
C ILE A 171 9.83 -5.82 -4.54
N ILE A 172 9.94 -4.93 -5.49
CA ILE A 172 10.77 -3.71 -5.43
C ILE A 172 9.89 -2.49 -5.56
#